data_2a0b75b4c0526d7f4c93d2de7098b870
#
_entry.id   2a0b75b4c0526d7f4c93d2de7098b870
#
_cell.length_a   1.000
_cell.length_b   1.000
_cell.length_c   1.000
_cell.angle_alpha   90.00
_cell.angle_beta   90.00
_cell.angle_gamma   90.00
#
_symmetry.space_group_name_H-M   'P 1'
#
loop_
_entity.id
_entity.type
_entity.pdbx_description
1 polymer ?
#
loop_
_entity_poly.entity_id
_entity_poly.type
_entity_poly.pdbx_seq_one_letter_code
_entity_poly.pdbx_strand_id
1 'polypeptide(L)'
;MSQENYHFDTLQLHAGQEVDQTTGARALPIYQTTSYVFNDSEHAAKLFGLKEFGNIYTRIMNPTTDAFEKRIAALEGGVAALAVGSGQAAQFIALNNLLQSGDNFVTSPHLYGGTYNQFKVAFKRLGIEARFAEGIDAKDFETRIDSTTKAI
;
A
#
# COMPACT_ATOMS: atom_id res chain seq x y z
N MET A 1 4.30 22.40 10.66
CA MET A 1 5.74 22.29 10.35
C MET A 1 5.86 21.19 9.31
N SER A 2 6.46 21.45 8.15
CA SER A 2 6.66 20.43 7.11
C SER A 2 7.59 19.35 7.66
N GLN A 3 7.27 18.09 7.47
CA GLN A 3 8.07 16.93 7.92
C GLN A 3 9.36 16.75 7.09
N GLU A 4 9.58 17.60 6.09
CA GLU A 4 10.66 17.51 5.11
C GLU A 4 12.09 17.66 5.67
N ASN A 5 12.23 18.07 6.92
CA ASN A 5 13.54 18.28 7.55
C ASN A 5 13.82 17.39 8.78
N TYR A 6 13.01 16.35 9.01
CA TYR A 6 13.26 15.46 10.14
C TYR A 6 14.22 14.33 9.77
N HIS A 7 15.13 14.00 10.69
CA HIS A 7 15.97 12.81 10.59
C HIS A 7 15.10 11.54 10.64
N PHE A 8 15.60 10.46 10.07
CA PHE A 8 14.91 9.16 10.00
C PHE A 8 14.38 8.71 11.38
N ASP A 9 15.19 8.82 12.43
CA ASP A 9 14.79 8.45 13.79
C ASP A 9 13.61 9.27 14.32
N THR A 10 13.54 10.55 13.96
CA THR A 10 12.42 11.43 14.31
C THR A 10 11.16 11.06 13.52
N LEU A 11 11.30 10.72 12.23
CA LEU A 11 10.19 10.27 11.41
C LEU A 11 9.58 8.97 11.95
N GLN A 12 10.38 8.02 12.41
CA GLN A 12 9.90 6.77 13.02
C GLN A 12 8.93 7.02 14.19
N LEU A 13 9.12 8.08 14.94
CA LEU A 13 8.33 8.40 16.13
C LEU A 13 7.15 9.33 15.85
N HIS A 14 7.30 10.26 14.91
CA HIS A 14 6.40 11.41 14.80
C HIS A 14 5.69 11.55 13.45
N ALA A 15 6.20 10.95 12.37
CA ALA A 15 5.57 11.09 11.06
C ALA A 15 4.15 10.49 11.05
N GLY A 16 3.22 11.17 10.38
CA GLY A 16 1.84 10.75 10.23
C GLY A 16 0.99 10.81 11.50
N GLN A 17 1.54 11.30 12.62
CA GLN A 17 0.84 11.37 13.88
C GLN A 17 0.53 12.83 14.26
N GLU A 18 -0.71 13.07 14.63
CA GLU A 18 -1.20 14.34 15.16
C GLU A 18 -1.71 14.15 16.61
N VAL A 19 -1.71 15.24 17.37
CA VAL A 19 -2.32 15.23 18.70
C VAL A 19 -3.83 15.08 18.55
N ASP A 20 -4.44 14.18 19.32
CA ASP A 20 -5.89 14.04 19.33
C ASP A 20 -6.60 15.32 19.74
N GLN A 21 -7.42 15.87 18.89
CA GLN A 21 -8.06 17.18 19.09
C GLN A 21 -9.09 17.16 20.21
N THR A 22 -9.64 15.99 20.52
CA THR A 22 -10.69 15.86 21.54
C THR A 22 -10.12 15.76 22.96
N THR A 23 -9.07 14.98 23.12
CA THR A 23 -8.53 14.65 24.45
C THR A 23 -7.16 15.28 24.72
N GLY A 24 -6.49 15.79 23.68
CA GLY A 24 -5.10 16.23 23.76
C GLY A 24 -4.10 15.08 23.89
N ALA A 25 -4.52 13.83 23.66
CA ALA A 25 -3.65 12.68 23.78
C ALA A 25 -2.49 12.77 22.77
N ARG A 26 -1.26 12.57 23.26
CA ARG A 26 -0.07 12.57 22.42
C ARG A 26 0.04 11.28 21.61
N ALA A 27 -0.31 10.14 22.21
CA ALA A 27 -0.38 8.86 21.52
C ALA A 27 -1.60 8.81 20.61
N LEU A 28 -1.44 8.22 19.42
CA LEU A 28 -2.55 8.03 18.49
C LEU A 28 -3.60 7.10 19.11
N PRO A 29 -4.87 7.50 19.20
CA PRO A 29 -5.95 6.61 19.61
C PRO A 29 -6.12 5.42 18.66
N ILE A 30 -6.55 4.27 19.21
CA ILE A 30 -6.93 3.11 18.41
C ILE A 30 -8.43 3.20 18.11
N TYR A 31 -8.75 3.55 16.86
CA TYR A 31 -10.13 3.68 16.39
C TYR A 31 -10.68 2.31 15.97
N GLN A 32 -11.16 1.55 16.94
CA GLN A 32 -11.72 0.21 16.73
C GLN A 32 -13.21 0.31 16.35
N THR A 33 -13.49 0.83 15.17
CA THR A 33 -14.84 1.04 14.63
C THR A 33 -14.93 0.61 13.17
N THR A 34 -16.14 0.26 12.72
CA THR A 34 -16.40 -0.06 11.30
C THR A 34 -16.79 1.16 10.48
N SER A 35 -17.55 2.10 11.06
CA SER A 35 -18.15 3.23 10.35
C SER A 35 -18.12 4.50 11.19
N TYR A 36 -18.40 5.62 10.55
CA TYR A 36 -18.37 6.95 11.14
C TYR A 36 -19.71 7.65 10.89
N VAL A 37 -20.09 8.55 11.80
CA VAL A 37 -21.33 9.32 11.71
C VAL A 37 -21.10 10.55 10.83
N PHE A 38 -22.04 10.88 9.98
CA PHE A 38 -22.07 12.10 9.19
C PHE A 38 -22.84 13.20 9.90
N ASN A 39 -22.48 14.45 9.64
CA ASN A 39 -23.21 15.60 10.20
C ASN A 39 -24.65 15.66 9.66
N ASP A 40 -24.77 15.43 8.34
CA ASP A 40 -26.03 15.42 7.59
C ASP A 40 -25.88 14.69 6.25
N SER A 41 -26.94 14.64 5.47
CA SER A 41 -26.95 13.97 4.16
C SER A 41 -26.07 14.67 3.12
N GLU A 42 -25.89 15.99 3.21
CA GLU A 42 -25.03 16.75 2.30
C GLU A 42 -23.56 16.46 2.57
N HIS A 43 -23.16 16.41 3.84
CA HIS A 43 -21.82 15.99 4.25
C HIS A 43 -21.51 14.56 3.76
N ALA A 44 -22.45 13.62 3.96
CA ALA A 44 -22.30 12.27 3.43
C ALA A 44 -22.09 12.26 1.91
N ALA A 45 -22.91 13.01 1.16
CA ALA A 45 -22.79 13.08 -0.31
C ALA A 45 -21.43 13.66 -0.77
N LYS A 46 -20.89 14.63 -0.04
CA LYS A 46 -19.56 15.21 -0.33
C LYS A 46 -18.44 14.18 -0.12
N LEU A 47 -18.47 13.45 1.00
CA LEU A 47 -17.50 12.42 1.31
C LEU A 47 -17.52 11.27 0.29
N PHE A 48 -18.70 10.72 -0.02
CA PHE A 48 -18.84 9.67 -1.04
C PHE A 48 -18.51 10.15 -2.46
N GLY A 49 -18.76 11.42 -2.74
CA GLY A 49 -18.40 12.07 -4.01
C GLY A 49 -16.94 12.50 -4.10
N LEU A 50 -16.11 12.22 -3.10
CA LEU A 50 -14.69 12.63 -2.99
C LEU A 50 -14.47 14.14 -3.14
N LYS A 51 -15.48 14.94 -2.74
CA LYS A 51 -15.42 16.41 -2.75
C LYS A 51 -14.92 16.98 -1.41
N GLU A 52 -14.88 16.15 -0.38
CA GLU A 52 -14.38 16.45 0.94
C GLU A 52 -13.63 15.24 1.49
N PHE A 53 -12.56 15.47 2.26
CA PHE A 53 -11.83 14.40 2.94
C PHE A 53 -12.46 14.14 4.31
N GLY A 54 -12.58 12.87 4.69
CA GLY A 54 -13.09 12.47 5.99
C GLY A 54 -13.29 10.97 6.08
N ASN A 55 -13.67 10.52 7.27
CA ASN A 55 -13.83 9.10 7.55
C ASN A 55 -15.24 8.63 7.20
N ILE A 56 -15.36 7.55 6.47
CA ILE A 56 -16.61 6.93 6.06
C ILE A 56 -16.73 5.52 6.65
N TYR A 57 -15.76 4.67 6.35
CA TYR A 57 -15.77 3.26 6.68
C TYR A 57 -14.35 2.71 6.79
N THR A 58 -14.07 1.96 7.86
CA THR A 58 -12.70 1.54 8.22
C THR A 58 -11.96 0.76 7.13
N ARG A 59 -12.64 -0.04 6.31
CA ARG A 59 -11.98 -0.73 5.17
C ARG A 59 -11.36 0.24 4.16
N ILE A 60 -11.92 1.45 4.04
CA ILE A 60 -11.45 2.48 3.09
C ILE A 60 -10.49 3.44 3.79
N MET A 61 -10.85 3.89 5.00
CA MET A 61 -10.10 4.87 5.78
C MET A 61 -10.35 4.72 7.29
N ASN A 62 -9.30 4.81 8.06
CA ASN A 62 -9.35 4.80 9.52
C ASN A 62 -8.17 5.62 10.06
N PRO A 63 -8.36 6.53 11.03
CA PRO A 63 -7.29 7.41 11.51
C PRO A 63 -6.06 6.65 12.02
N THR A 64 -6.25 5.48 12.65
CA THR A 64 -5.13 4.65 13.13
C THR A 64 -4.32 4.08 11.97
N THR A 65 -4.99 3.58 10.94
CA THR A 65 -4.34 3.05 9.72
C THR A 65 -3.69 4.19 8.93
N ASP A 66 -4.37 5.33 8.78
CA ASP A 66 -3.85 6.52 8.08
C ASP A 66 -2.52 7.01 8.67
N ALA A 67 -2.41 7.06 10.01
CA ALA A 67 -1.16 7.44 10.66
C ALA A 67 -0.03 6.44 10.38
N PHE A 68 -0.32 5.14 10.32
CA PHE A 68 0.65 4.12 9.92
C PHE A 68 1.08 4.28 8.46
N GLU A 69 0.13 4.45 7.54
CA GLU A 69 0.39 4.65 6.12
C GLU A 69 1.23 5.90 5.86
N LYS A 70 0.88 7.04 6.46
CA LYS A 70 1.66 8.28 6.38
C LYS A 70 3.08 8.13 6.93
N ARG A 71 3.24 7.37 8.01
CA ARG A 71 4.56 7.13 8.61
C ARG A 71 5.43 6.29 7.69
N ILE A 72 4.92 5.19 7.15
CA ILE A 72 5.67 4.36 6.20
C ILE A 72 5.99 5.15 4.93
N ALA A 73 5.05 5.89 4.38
CA ALA A 73 5.32 6.76 3.24
C ALA A 73 6.46 7.76 3.51
N ALA A 74 6.46 8.40 4.69
CA ALA A 74 7.53 9.33 5.07
C ALA A 74 8.90 8.65 5.23
N LEU A 75 8.94 7.44 5.79
CA LEU A 75 10.17 6.67 6.00
C LEU A 75 10.76 6.15 4.68
N GLU A 76 9.92 5.76 3.74
CA GLU A 76 10.31 5.25 2.43
C GLU A 76 10.46 6.37 1.37
N GLY A 77 10.21 7.63 1.72
CA GLY A 77 10.22 8.74 0.75
C GLY A 77 9.12 8.64 -0.30
N GLY A 78 8.06 7.89 -0.01
CA GLY A 78 6.92 7.70 -0.89
C GLY A 78 5.89 8.83 -0.80
N VAL A 79 5.09 9.00 -1.84
CA VAL A 79 3.97 9.97 -1.86
C VAL A 79 2.83 9.51 -0.96
N ALA A 80 2.58 8.20 -0.92
CA ALA A 80 1.55 7.57 -0.11
C ALA A 80 1.89 6.09 0.15
N ALA A 81 1.19 5.47 1.10
CA ALA A 81 1.24 4.04 1.34
C ALA A 81 -0.19 3.50 1.53
N LEU A 82 -0.37 2.22 1.30
CA LEU A 82 -1.60 1.49 1.55
C LEU A 82 -1.32 0.30 2.46
N ALA A 83 -1.92 0.28 3.63
CA ALA A 83 -1.84 -0.84 4.55
C ALA A 83 -2.86 -1.92 4.20
N VAL A 84 -2.41 -3.16 4.20
CA VAL A 84 -3.24 -4.34 3.93
C VAL A 84 -2.97 -5.44 4.94
N GLY A 85 -3.83 -6.44 4.99
CA GLY A 85 -3.82 -7.46 6.04
C GLY A 85 -2.63 -8.44 6.01
N SER A 86 -1.81 -8.44 4.96
CA SER A 86 -0.61 -9.29 4.86
C SER A 86 0.30 -8.86 3.73
N GLY A 87 1.59 -9.26 3.79
CA GLY A 87 2.53 -9.07 2.68
C GLY A 87 2.08 -9.77 1.39
N GLN A 88 1.43 -10.93 1.48
CA GLN A 88 0.84 -11.61 0.33
C GLN A 88 -0.25 -10.77 -0.35
N ALA A 89 -1.10 -10.11 0.44
CA ALA A 89 -2.12 -9.19 -0.07
C ALA A 89 -1.47 -7.95 -0.70
N ALA A 90 -0.41 -7.40 -0.09
CA ALA A 90 0.32 -6.26 -0.63
C ALA A 90 0.89 -6.55 -2.01
N GLN A 91 1.59 -7.67 -2.17
CA GLN A 91 2.14 -8.10 -3.47
C GLN A 91 1.04 -8.31 -4.51
N PHE A 92 -0.04 -8.98 -4.11
CA PHE A 92 -1.15 -9.24 -5.01
C PHE A 92 -1.79 -7.95 -5.51
N ILE A 93 -2.11 -7.03 -4.61
CA ILE A 93 -2.74 -5.76 -4.95
C ILE A 93 -1.83 -4.91 -5.83
N ALA A 94 -0.54 -4.79 -5.48
CA ALA A 94 0.44 -4.02 -6.24
C ALA A 94 0.54 -4.53 -7.69
N LEU A 95 0.76 -5.82 -7.89
CA LEU A 95 0.91 -6.39 -9.21
C LEU A 95 -0.41 -6.42 -10.00
N ASN A 96 -1.53 -6.78 -9.35
CA ASN A 96 -2.83 -6.82 -10.03
C ASN A 96 -3.33 -5.42 -10.43
N ASN A 97 -2.84 -4.36 -9.79
CA ASN A 97 -3.13 -2.99 -10.20
C ASN A 97 -2.35 -2.57 -11.46
N LEU A 98 -1.21 -3.18 -11.72
CA LEU A 98 -0.33 -2.85 -12.86
C LEU A 98 -0.53 -3.77 -14.06
N LEU A 99 -0.99 -5.00 -13.84
CA LEU A 99 -1.01 -6.09 -14.81
C LEU A 99 -2.42 -6.55 -15.13
N GLN A 100 -2.62 -6.97 -16.36
CA GLN A 100 -3.84 -7.61 -16.83
C GLN A 100 -3.53 -8.97 -17.48
N SER A 101 -4.56 -9.73 -17.79
CA SER A 101 -4.41 -11.01 -18.52
C SER A 101 -3.66 -10.80 -19.84
N GLY A 102 -2.63 -11.60 -20.07
CA GLY A 102 -1.71 -11.48 -21.20
C GLY A 102 -0.40 -10.73 -20.89
N ASP A 103 -0.33 -10.01 -19.78
CA ASP A 103 0.90 -9.36 -19.34
C ASP A 103 1.81 -10.34 -18.59
N ASN A 104 3.08 -9.96 -18.46
CA ASN A 104 4.03 -10.64 -17.61
C ASN A 104 4.80 -9.66 -16.71
N PHE A 105 5.44 -10.22 -15.69
CA PHE A 105 6.42 -9.53 -14.87
C PHE A 105 7.63 -10.43 -14.62
N VAL A 106 8.79 -9.81 -14.46
CA VAL A 106 10.05 -10.53 -14.18
C VAL A 106 10.32 -10.45 -12.68
N THR A 107 10.80 -11.54 -12.10
CA THR A 107 11.05 -11.60 -10.65
C THR A 107 12.27 -12.46 -10.33
N SER A 108 12.88 -12.21 -9.17
CA SER A 108 13.93 -13.06 -8.63
C SER A 108 13.41 -14.48 -8.35
N PRO A 109 14.22 -15.51 -8.52
CA PRO A 109 13.88 -16.87 -8.08
C PRO A 109 14.03 -17.05 -6.55
N HIS A 110 14.75 -16.14 -5.89
CA HIS A 110 15.06 -16.20 -4.45
C HIS A 110 14.01 -15.47 -3.61
N LEU A 111 12.78 -15.97 -3.62
CA LEU A 111 11.66 -15.38 -2.91
C LEU A 111 11.25 -16.25 -1.72
N TYR A 112 10.55 -15.63 -0.77
CA TYR A 112 9.79 -16.38 0.22
C TYR A 112 8.87 -17.40 -0.48
N GLY A 113 8.82 -18.64 0.03
CA GLY A 113 8.11 -19.74 -0.64
C GLY A 113 6.63 -19.44 -0.95
N GLY A 114 5.94 -18.72 -0.06
CA GLY A 114 4.57 -18.27 -0.28
C GLY A 114 4.46 -17.32 -1.48
N THR A 115 5.40 -16.37 -1.63
CA THR A 115 5.47 -15.43 -2.75
C THR A 115 5.74 -16.16 -4.07
N TYR A 116 6.74 -17.06 -4.06
CA TYR A 116 7.06 -17.88 -5.23
C TYR A 116 5.82 -18.65 -5.71
N ASN A 117 5.12 -19.30 -4.79
CA ASN A 117 3.91 -20.06 -5.13
C ASN A 117 2.76 -19.17 -5.60
N GLN A 118 2.55 -18.02 -4.97
CA GLN A 118 1.56 -17.03 -5.39
C GLN A 118 1.83 -16.59 -6.83
N PHE A 119 3.06 -16.24 -7.17
CA PHE A 119 3.44 -15.80 -8.51
C PHE A 119 3.31 -16.93 -9.55
N LYS A 120 3.81 -18.10 -9.24
CA LYS A 120 3.81 -19.24 -10.14
C LYS A 120 2.40 -19.82 -10.41
N VAL A 121 1.54 -19.81 -9.39
CA VAL A 121 0.25 -20.50 -9.46
C VAL A 121 -0.93 -19.54 -9.51
N ALA A 122 -1.02 -18.58 -8.57
CA ALA A 122 -2.20 -17.71 -8.50
C ALA A 122 -2.25 -16.73 -9.68
N PHE A 123 -1.16 -16.05 -10.00
CA PHE A 123 -1.10 -15.12 -11.14
C PHE A 123 -1.30 -15.82 -12.48
N LYS A 124 -0.78 -17.05 -12.63
CA LYS A 124 -1.03 -17.85 -13.84
C LYS A 124 -2.52 -18.11 -14.07
N ARG A 125 -3.31 -18.33 -13.00
CA ARG A 125 -4.76 -18.51 -13.10
C ARG A 125 -5.48 -17.24 -13.55
N LEU A 126 -4.89 -16.08 -13.34
CA LEU A 126 -5.38 -14.77 -13.81
C LEU A 126 -4.92 -14.45 -15.25
N GLY A 127 -4.17 -15.35 -15.88
CA GLY A 127 -3.61 -15.12 -17.21
C GLY A 127 -2.37 -14.22 -17.20
N ILE A 128 -1.75 -13.99 -16.04
CA ILE A 128 -0.53 -13.19 -15.87
C ILE A 128 0.65 -14.15 -15.68
N GLU A 129 1.72 -13.95 -16.43
CA GLU A 129 2.90 -14.78 -16.38
C GLU A 129 3.96 -14.18 -15.43
N ALA A 130 4.39 -14.94 -14.44
CA ALA A 130 5.58 -14.62 -13.65
C ALA A 130 6.80 -15.29 -14.28
N ARG A 131 7.75 -14.50 -14.76
CA ARG A 131 9.01 -14.96 -15.34
C ARG A 131 10.12 -14.85 -14.31
N PHE A 132 10.62 -15.99 -13.88
CA PHE A 132 11.71 -16.05 -12.91
C PHE A 132 13.05 -15.87 -13.64
N ALA A 133 13.87 -14.94 -13.16
CA ALA A 133 15.25 -14.78 -13.62
C ALA A 133 16.06 -16.03 -13.28
N GLU A 134 17.16 -16.28 -13.99
CA GLU A 134 18.03 -17.43 -13.72
C GLU A 134 18.96 -17.19 -12.54
N GLY A 135 19.27 -15.93 -12.26
CA GLY A 135 20.12 -15.50 -11.15
C GLY A 135 19.65 -14.18 -10.55
N ILE A 136 20.60 -13.43 -9.99
CA ILE A 136 20.34 -12.16 -9.29
C ILE A 136 20.97 -10.93 -9.99
N ASP A 137 21.75 -11.15 -11.03
CA ASP A 137 22.36 -10.07 -11.78
C ASP A 137 21.36 -9.38 -12.72
N ALA A 138 21.54 -8.10 -12.98
CA ALA A 138 20.66 -7.33 -13.85
C ALA A 138 20.42 -7.98 -15.22
N LYS A 139 21.46 -8.61 -15.78
CA LYS A 139 21.37 -9.34 -17.05
C LYS A 139 20.39 -10.52 -17.02
N ASP A 140 20.28 -11.21 -15.89
CA ASP A 140 19.35 -12.34 -15.74
C ASP A 140 17.89 -11.89 -15.84
N PHE A 141 17.61 -10.68 -15.36
CA PHE A 141 16.29 -10.05 -15.50
C PHE A 141 16.08 -9.55 -16.92
N GLU A 142 17.05 -8.84 -17.49
CA GLU A 142 16.99 -8.27 -18.84
C GLU A 142 16.60 -9.32 -19.90
N THR A 143 17.17 -10.51 -19.82
CA THR A 143 16.87 -11.61 -20.76
C THR A 143 15.43 -12.11 -20.73
N ARG A 144 14.68 -11.77 -19.69
CA ARG A 144 13.28 -12.18 -19.48
C ARG A 144 12.27 -11.11 -19.86
N ILE A 145 12.72 -9.90 -20.20
CA ILE A 145 11.88 -8.75 -20.54
C ILE A 145 11.48 -8.81 -22.01
N ASP A 146 10.20 -8.56 -22.28
CA ASP A 146 9.67 -8.35 -23.63
C ASP A 146 8.62 -7.23 -23.66
N SER A 147 7.92 -7.07 -24.79
CA SER A 147 6.92 -6.00 -24.98
C SER A 147 5.71 -6.10 -24.07
N THR A 148 5.44 -7.26 -23.47
CA THR A 148 4.32 -7.51 -22.56
C THR A 148 4.74 -7.45 -21.08
N THR A 149 6.02 -7.19 -20.79
CA THR A 149 6.52 -7.01 -19.43
C THR A 149 6.10 -5.65 -18.87
N LYS A 150 5.42 -5.64 -17.73
CA LYS A 150 4.89 -4.42 -17.09
C LYS A 150 5.52 -4.14 -15.73
N ALA A 151 6.22 -5.10 -15.13
CA ALA A 151 6.87 -4.94 -13.84
C ALA A 151 8.12 -5.84 -13.73
N ILE A 152 9.04 -5.43 -12.85
CA ILE A 152 10.22 -6.19 -12.42
C ILE A 152 10.27 -6.18 -10.90
#